data_4aed5038a0637d2a2edbb5ee6995b2ca
#
_entry.id   4aed5038a0637d2a2edbb5ee6995b2ca
#
_cell.length_a   1.000
_cell.length_b   1.000
_cell.length_c   1.000
_cell.angle_alpha   90.00
_cell.angle_beta   90.00
_cell.angle_gamma   90.00
#
_symmetry.space_group_name_H-M   'P 1'
#
loop_
_entity.id
_entity.type
_entity.pdbx_description
1 polymer ?
#
loop_
_entity_poly.entity_id
_entity_poly.type
_entity_poly.pdbx_seq_one_letter_code
_entity_poly.pdbx_strand_id
1 'polypeptide(L)'
;MQGKKVYLRSTRNLYYKQEKPNLKVYYSYATPVALEIDGQLKVSENQWSVTTARHLTWIDGGNKKARLKREEFNQLLKQHKPEPNFLKTVSMVSAMFGLMSQGQDQKKTNNQKKRFFNKVNGLSFPNDWETLSEEEKSKRLEKVEKVGLSN
;
A
#
# COMPACT_ATOMS: atom_id res chain seq x y z
N MET A 1 3.94 3.33 -13.69
CA MET A 1 4.87 4.46 -13.45
C MET A 1 4.52 5.12 -12.14
N GLN A 2 5.46 5.24 -11.19
CA GLN A 2 5.21 6.04 -9.98
C GLN A 2 5.32 7.53 -10.34
N GLY A 3 4.28 8.31 -10.05
CA GLY A 3 4.27 9.74 -10.33
C GLY A 3 5.40 10.48 -9.62
N LYS A 4 6.00 11.44 -10.31
CA LYS A 4 7.06 12.32 -9.75
C LYS A 4 6.51 13.12 -8.57
N LYS A 5 7.28 13.21 -7.48
CA LYS A 5 6.93 14.08 -6.33
C LYS A 5 7.11 15.54 -6.71
N VAL A 6 6.07 16.35 -6.48
CA VAL A 6 6.12 17.81 -6.59
C VAL A 6 5.94 18.40 -5.20
N TYR A 7 6.99 19.06 -4.71
CA TYR A 7 7.00 19.61 -3.36
C TYR A 7 6.31 20.98 -3.31
N LEU A 8 5.61 21.24 -2.21
CA LEU A 8 4.87 22.49 -1.99
C LEU A 8 5.54 23.30 -0.88
N ARG A 9 5.52 24.64 -1.05
CA ARG A 9 6.00 25.61 -0.04
C ARG A 9 7.41 25.33 0.52
N SER A 10 8.35 24.97 -0.33
CA SER A 10 9.76 24.74 0.05
C SER A 10 9.96 23.73 1.19
N THR A 11 8.96 22.91 1.49
CA THR A 11 9.07 21.82 2.48
C THR A 11 9.14 20.48 1.80
N ARG A 12 10.05 19.61 2.27
CA ARG A 12 10.16 18.23 1.77
C ARG A 12 9.05 17.31 2.28
N ASN A 13 8.28 17.78 3.26
CA ASN A 13 7.26 16.97 3.95
C ASN A 13 5.85 17.18 3.40
N LEU A 14 5.65 18.16 2.52
CA LEU A 14 4.38 18.39 1.82
C LEU A 14 4.63 18.32 0.31
N TYR A 15 4.00 17.37 -0.35
CA TYR A 15 4.12 17.18 -1.78
C TYR A 15 2.87 16.51 -2.36
N TYR A 16 2.70 16.59 -3.67
CA TYR A 16 1.74 15.74 -4.36
C TYR A 16 2.42 14.84 -5.38
N LYS A 17 1.72 13.78 -5.76
CA LYS A 17 2.05 12.91 -6.89
C LYS A 17 0.89 12.90 -7.86
N GLN A 18 1.18 13.02 -9.14
CA GLN A 18 0.23 12.77 -10.21
C GLN A 18 0.15 11.25 -10.41
N GLU A 19 -0.91 10.62 -9.94
CA GLU A 19 -1.08 9.16 -10.05
C GLU A 19 -1.75 8.78 -11.38
N LYS A 20 -2.66 9.63 -11.86
CA LYS A 20 -3.36 9.53 -13.17
C LYS A 20 -3.51 10.93 -13.77
N PRO A 21 -3.83 11.07 -15.07
CA PRO A 21 -4.03 12.38 -15.69
C PRO A 21 -5.02 13.28 -14.93
N ASN A 22 -6.06 12.70 -14.37
CA ASN A 22 -7.12 13.37 -13.62
C ASN A 22 -7.02 13.19 -12.08
N LEU A 23 -5.95 12.57 -11.55
CA LEU A 23 -5.82 12.28 -10.13
C LEU A 23 -4.47 12.75 -9.59
N LYS A 24 -4.50 13.70 -8.65
CA LYS A 24 -3.36 14.05 -7.80
C LYS A 24 -3.62 13.62 -6.37
N VAL A 25 -2.62 13.06 -5.73
CA VAL A 25 -2.66 12.68 -4.31
C VAL A 25 -1.66 13.54 -3.56
N TYR A 26 -2.14 14.26 -2.55
CA TYR A 26 -1.33 15.12 -1.69
C TYR A 26 -0.92 14.36 -0.43
N TYR A 27 0.33 14.51 -0.05
CA TYR A 27 0.94 13.82 1.07
C TYR A 27 1.51 14.81 2.08
N SER A 28 1.21 14.56 3.35
CA SER A 28 1.94 15.13 4.49
C SER A 28 2.86 14.05 5.04
N TYR A 29 4.18 14.20 4.89
CA TYR A 29 5.16 13.14 5.07
C TYR A 29 4.89 11.95 4.12
N ALA A 30 4.56 10.79 4.66
CA ALA A 30 4.17 9.62 3.86
C ALA A 30 2.64 9.38 3.83
N THR A 31 1.87 10.19 4.57
CA THR A 31 0.43 10.02 4.74
C THR A 31 -0.34 10.77 3.66
N PRO A 32 -1.25 10.13 2.90
CA PRO A 32 -2.15 10.82 2.00
C PRO A 32 -3.17 11.65 2.81
N VAL A 33 -3.30 12.93 2.49
CA VAL A 33 -4.13 13.89 3.25
C VAL A 33 -5.14 14.63 2.39
N ALA A 34 -4.96 14.63 1.07
CA ALA A 34 -5.93 15.21 0.14
C ALA A 34 -5.84 14.54 -1.23
N LEU A 35 -6.93 14.61 -1.99
CA LEU A 35 -7.06 14.15 -3.38
C LEU A 35 -7.57 15.29 -4.23
N GLU A 36 -7.06 15.42 -5.42
CA GLU A 36 -7.62 16.26 -6.48
C GLU A 36 -8.05 15.34 -7.62
N ILE A 37 -9.36 15.27 -7.86
CA ILE A 37 -10.00 14.40 -8.85
C ILE A 37 -10.73 15.28 -9.84
N ASP A 38 -10.39 15.21 -11.11
CA ASP A 38 -10.98 16.05 -12.17
C ASP A 38 -10.97 17.54 -11.81
N GLY A 39 -9.91 18.02 -11.15
CA GLY A 39 -9.78 19.40 -10.69
C GLY A 39 -10.52 19.73 -9.39
N GLN A 40 -11.26 18.80 -8.83
CA GLN A 40 -11.96 18.97 -7.55
C GLN A 40 -11.09 18.49 -6.38
N LEU A 41 -10.80 19.40 -5.46
CA LEU A 41 -10.00 19.13 -4.27
C LEU A 41 -10.87 18.54 -3.15
N LYS A 42 -10.47 17.40 -2.61
CA LYS A 42 -11.07 16.71 -1.48
C LYS A 42 -10.01 16.55 -0.39
N VAL A 43 -10.19 17.19 0.74
CA VAL A 43 -9.22 17.24 1.85
C VAL A 43 -9.78 16.50 3.06
N SER A 44 -8.94 15.69 3.72
CA SER A 44 -9.31 15.01 4.96
C SER A 44 -9.32 15.99 6.14
N GLU A 45 -10.18 15.76 7.12
CA GLU A 45 -10.04 16.41 8.42
C GLU A 45 -8.69 16.05 9.08
N ASN A 46 -8.20 16.92 9.97
CA ASN A 46 -6.93 16.65 10.66
C ASN A 46 -7.13 15.67 11.81
N GLN A 47 -6.42 14.56 11.77
CA GLN A 47 -6.40 13.53 12.81
C GLN A 47 -4.97 13.22 13.28
N TRP A 48 -4.03 14.01 12.82
CA TRP A 48 -2.61 13.75 13.04
C TRP A 48 -2.00 14.86 13.94
N SER A 49 -0.98 15.52 13.47
CA SER A 49 -0.24 16.53 14.21
C SER A 49 -0.62 17.96 13.82
N VAL A 50 -0.17 18.92 14.62
CA VAL A 50 -0.26 20.36 14.29
C VAL A 50 0.43 20.67 12.97
N THR A 51 1.55 19.99 12.66
CA THR A 51 2.25 20.17 11.39
C THR A 51 1.38 19.73 10.21
N THR A 52 0.70 18.59 10.32
CA THR A 52 -0.25 18.14 9.31
C THR A 52 -1.44 19.10 9.19
N ALA A 53 -1.93 19.65 10.30
CA ALA A 53 -2.97 20.68 10.27
C ALA A 53 -2.57 21.91 9.44
N ARG A 54 -1.31 22.35 9.56
CA ARG A 54 -0.76 23.44 8.71
C ARG A 54 -0.70 23.04 7.23
N HIS A 55 -0.24 21.81 6.95
CA HIS A 55 -0.21 21.30 5.58
C HIS A 55 -1.59 21.28 4.95
N LEU A 56 -2.60 20.82 5.66
CA LEU A 56 -4.01 20.84 5.21
C LEU A 56 -4.47 22.27 4.91
N THR A 57 -4.18 23.22 5.81
CA THR A 57 -4.52 24.64 5.62
C THR A 57 -3.82 25.23 4.38
N TRP A 58 -2.60 24.80 4.07
CA TRP A 58 -1.92 25.24 2.86
C TRP A 58 -2.49 24.64 1.58
N ILE A 59 -3.09 23.44 1.66
CA ILE A 59 -3.74 22.77 0.53
C ILE A 59 -5.12 23.39 0.24
N ASP A 60 -5.95 23.60 1.28
CA ASP A 60 -7.35 24.02 1.13
C ASP A 60 -7.63 25.50 1.42
N GLY A 61 -6.56 26.29 1.66
CA GLY A 61 -6.73 27.71 2.03
C GLY A 61 -7.38 27.95 3.37
N GLY A 62 -7.47 26.90 4.22
CA GLY A 62 -8.07 26.99 5.57
C GLY A 62 -9.55 26.66 5.63
N ASN A 63 -10.16 26.16 4.58
CA ASN A 63 -11.57 25.78 4.53
C ASN A 63 -11.87 24.48 5.29
N LYS A 64 -11.78 24.53 6.61
CA LYS A 64 -11.98 23.38 7.51
C LYS A 64 -13.38 22.75 7.40
N LYS A 65 -14.41 23.53 7.03
CA LYS A 65 -15.80 23.06 6.94
C LYS A 65 -16.02 22.11 5.75
N ALA A 66 -15.23 22.26 4.71
CA ALA A 66 -15.31 21.42 3.50
C ALA A 66 -14.48 20.13 3.61
N ARG A 67 -13.78 19.90 4.72
CA ARG A 67 -12.98 18.70 4.92
C ARG A 67 -13.85 17.48 5.14
N LEU A 68 -13.50 16.39 4.50
CA LEU A 68 -14.16 15.10 4.65
C LEU A 68 -13.78 14.42 5.96
N LYS A 69 -14.71 13.69 6.54
CA LYS A 69 -14.39 12.78 7.64
C LYS A 69 -13.44 11.69 7.17
N ARG A 70 -12.72 11.10 8.12
CA ARG A 70 -11.70 10.09 7.83
C ARG A 70 -12.22 8.92 7.01
N GLU A 71 -13.38 8.41 7.39
CA GLU A 71 -14.00 7.26 6.76
C GLU A 71 -14.33 7.56 5.29
N GLU A 72 -14.95 8.71 5.03
CA GLU A 72 -15.29 9.16 3.68
C GLU A 72 -14.05 9.38 2.83
N PHE A 73 -13.02 10.02 3.41
CA PHE A 73 -11.75 10.24 2.72
C PHE A 73 -11.05 8.92 2.37
N ASN A 74 -11.00 7.97 3.31
CA ASN A 74 -10.39 6.66 3.10
C ASN A 74 -11.13 5.84 2.05
N GLN A 75 -12.47 5.89 2.01
CA GLN A 75 -13.27 5.25 0.97
C GLN A 75 -12.94 5.84 -0.41
N LEU A 76 -12.90 7.18 -0.51
CA LEU A 76 -12.55 7.87 -1.73
C LEU A 76 -11.14 7.55 -2.19
N LEU A 77 -10.18 7.49 -1.27
CA LEU A 77 -8.81 7.11 -1.53
C LEU A 77 -8.71 5.69 -2.10
N LYS A 78 -9.42 4.72 -1.49
CA LYS A 78 -9.47 3.33 -1.97
C LYS A 78 -10.08 3.20 -3.36
N GLN A 79 -11.09 4.00 -3.69
CA GLN A 79 -11.72 3.99 -5.01
C GLN A 79 -10.79 4.48 -6.13
N HIS A 80 -10.05 5.55 -5.85
CA HIS A 80 -9.22 6.22 -6.86
C HIS A 80 -7.78 5.75 -6.90
N LYS A 81 -7.25 5.37 -5.74
CA LYS A 81 -5.94 4.76 -5.57
C LYS A 81 -6.11 3.40 -4.88
N PRO A 82 -6.57 2.39 -5.61
CA PRO A 82 -6.61 1.06 -5.03
C PRO A 82 -5.20 0.68 -4.59
N GLU A 83 -5.07 0.20 -3.37
CA GLU A 83 -3.85 -0.44 -2.90
C GLU A 83 -3.42 -1.47 -3.95
N PRO A 84 -2.12 -1.61 -4.21
CA PRO A 84 -1.64 -2.62 -5.13
C PRO A 84 -2.29 -3.95 -4.74
N ASN A 85 -3.09 -4.50 -5.63
CA ASN A 85 -3.93 -5.67 -5.38
C ASN A 85 -3.04 -6.81 -4.90
N PHE A 86 -2.92 -6.95 -3.60
CA PHE A 86 -2.27 -8.09 -2.95
C PHE A 86 -2.85 -9.41 -3.46
N LEU A 87 -4.18 -9.44 -3.69
CA LEU A 87 -4.88 -10.58 -4.30
C LEU A 87 -4.42 -10.90 -5.74
N LYS A 88 -4.16 -9.87 -6.59
CA LYS A 88 -3.58 -10.13 -7.92
C LYS A 88 -2.15 -10.66 -7.83
N THR A 89 -1.37 -10.14 -6.89
CA THR A 89 0.00 -10.58 -6.67
C THR A 89 0.03 -12.00 -6.11
N VAL A 90 -0.85 -12.32 -5.16
CA VAL A 90 -1.01 -13.68 -4.59
C VAL A 90 -1.52 -14.66 -5.64
N SER A 91 -2.51 -14.27 -6.47
CA SER A 91 -3.03 -15.12 -7.54
C SER A 91 -1.98 -15.39 -8.63
N MET A 92 -1.21 -14.39 -9.06
CA MET A 92 -0.10 -14.58 -10.00
C MET A 92 0.99 -15.49 -9.42
N VAL A 93 1.28 -15.34 -8.15
CA VAL A 93 2.30 -16.14 -7.46
C VAL A 93 1.83 -17.57 -7.23
N SER A 94 0.57 -17.75 -6.85
CA SER A 94 -0.03 -19.09 -6.74
C SER A 94 -0.03 -19.84 -8.08
N ALA A 95 -0.33 -19.15 -9.19
CA ALA A 95 -0.23 -19.70 -10.53
C ALA A 95 1.23 -20.03 -10.92
N MET A 96 2.19 -19.17 -10.61
CA MET A 96 3.63 -19.45 -10.83
C MET A 96 4.13 -20.64 -9.99
N PHE A 97 3.68 -20.75 -8.73
CA PHE A 97 4.03 -21.89 -7.88
C PHE A 97 3.40 -23.21 -8.36
N GLY A 98 2.17 -23.17 -8.90
CA GLY A 98 1.52 -24.33 -9.50
C GLY A 98 2.26 -24.85 -10.74
N LEU A 99 2.84 -23.98 -11.55
CA LEU A 99 3.65 -24.33 -12.72
C LEU A 99 5.07 -24.81 -12.36
N MET A 100 5.66 -24.34 -11.25
CA MET A 100 6.99 -24.74 -10.79
C MET A 100 7.02 -26.07 -10.03
N SER A 101 5.88 -26.59 -9.58
CA SER A 101 5.83 -27.87 -8.85
C SER A 101 5.96 -29.09 -9.76
N GLN A 102 6.04 -28.93 -11.08
CA GLN A 102 6.15 -30.03 -12.04
C GLN A 102 7.56 -30.35 -12.53
N GLY A 103 8.62 -29.80 -11.97
CA GLY A 103 9.96 -30.19 -12.40
C GLY A 103 11.12 -29.51 -11.69
N GLN A 104 11.85 -30.31 -10.96
CA GLN A 104 13.27 -30.19 -10.57
C GLN A 104 13.70 -29.03 -9.65
N ASP A 105 14.39 -29.44 -8.56
CA ASP A 105 15.17 -28.67 -7.59
C ASP A 105 14.40 -27.94 -6.49
N GLN A 106 13.96 -28.69 -5.48
CA GLN A 106 13.37 -28.13 -4.23
C GLN A 106 14.26 -27.05 -3.56
N LYS A 107 15.57 -27.18 -3.60
CA LYS A 107 16.50 -26.20 -3.01
C LYS A 107 16.45 -24.84 -3.70
N LYS A 108 16.36 -24.79 -5.03
CA LYS A 108 16.27 -23.54 -5.80
C LYS A 108 14.91 -22.84 -5.58
N THR A 109 13.85 -23.63 -5.49
CA THR A 109 12.49 -23.16 -5.27
C THR A 109 12.34 -22.54 -3.88
N ASN A 110 12.95 -23.12 -2.84
CA ASN A 110 12.89 -22.61 -1.47
C ASN A 110 13.61 -21.27 -1.31
N ASN A 111 14.75 -21.07 -1.98
CA ASN A 111 15.43 -19.77 -1.96
C ASN A 111 14.65 -18.67 -2.68
N GLN A 112 13.92 -18.98 -3.74
CA GLN A 112 13.04 -18.05 -4.41
C GLN A 112 11.80 -17.72 -3.57
N LYS A 113 11.20 -18.72 -2.91
CA LYS A 113 10.12 -18.53 -1.94
C LYS A 113 10.54 -17.61 -0.79
N LYS A 114 11.73 -17.84 -0.22
CA LYS A 114 12.31 -17.04 0.85
C LYS A 114 12.50 -15.57 0.45
N ARG A 115 13.07 -15.31 -0.72
CA ARG A 115 13.25 -13.95 -1.27
C ARG A 115 11.92 -13.25 -1.54
N PHE A 116 10.94 -13.99 -2.00
CA PHE A 116 9.61 -13.46 -2.27
C PHE A 116 8.89 -13.06 -0.98
N PHE A 117 8.87 -13.92 0.03
CA PHE A 117 8.25 -13.66 1.33
C PHE A 117 8.83 -12.39 1.99
N ASN A 118 10.15 -12.24 1.99
CA ASN A 118 10.82 -11.07 2.53
C ASN A 118 10.50 -9.78 1.75
N LYS A 119 10.27 -9.90 0.46
CA LYS A 119 10.01 -8.74 -0.42
C LYS A 119 8.56 -8.24 -0.33
N VAL A 120 7.60 -9.16 -0.18
CA VAL A 120 6.16 -8.83 -0.26
C VAL A 120 5.60 -8.40 1.10
N ASN A 121 6.02 -9.02 2.18
CA ASN A 121 5.39 -8.85 3.48
C ASN A 121 6.24 -8.11 4.52
N GLY A 122 7.53 -7.81 4.23
CA GLY A 122 8.44 -7.30 5.26
C GLY A 122 8.59 -8.27 6.45
N LEU A 123 8.05 -9.48 6.33
CA LEU A 123 8.08 -10.52 7.33
C LEU A 123 9.34 -11.35 7.14
N SER A 124 10.03 -11.62 8.23
CA SER A 124 11.17 -12.54 8.24
C SER A 124 10.66 -13.95 7.95
N PHE A 125 11.25 -14.59 6.95
CA PHE A 125 10.93 -15.98 6.64
C PHE A 125 11.36 -16.85 7.83
N PRO A 126 10.50 -17.75 8.35
CA PRO A 126 10.86 -18.56 9.49
C PRO A 126 12.11 -19.40 9.23
N ASN A 127 13.06 -19.38 10.16
CA ASN A 127 14.30 -20.13 10.02
C ASN A 127 14.09 -21.64 10.00
N ASP A 128 12.96 -22.09 10.52
CA ASP A 128 12.53 -23.48 10.64
C ASP A 128 11.68 -23.97 9.45
N TRP A 129 11.51 -23.14 8.40
CA TRP A 129 10.64 -23.47 7.27
C TRP A 129 10.98 -24.79 6.58
N GLU A 130 12.25 -25.11 6.47
CA GLU A 130 12.70 -26.33 5.79
C GLU A 130 12.39 -27.60 6.61
N THR A 131 12.27 -27.47 7.92
CA THR A 131 11.98 -28.59 8.87
C THR A 131 10.52 -28.83 9.10
N LEU A 132 9.65 -27.91 8.66
CA LEU A 132 8.20 -28.03 8.81
C LEU A 132 7.60 -29.06 7.84
N SER A 133 6.58 -29.77 8.32
CA SER A 133 5.76 -30.62 7.46
C SER A 133 5.01 -29.78 6.41
N GLU A 134 4.62 -30.39 5.29
CA GLU A 134 3.86 -29.70 4.25
C GLU A 134 2.51 -29.16 4.76
N GLU A 135 1.91 -29.85 5.73
CA GLU A 135 0.68 -29.42 6.38
C GLU A 135 0.87 -28.16 7.23
N GLU A 136 1.96 -28.07 7.98
CA GLU A 136 2.30 -26.88 8.77
C GLU A 136 2.68 -25.70 7.88
N LYS A 137 3.39 -25.95 6.78
CA LYS A 137 3.70 -24.94 5.77
C LYS A 137 2.41 -24.36 5.16
N SER A 138 1.45 -25.23 4.85
CA SER A 138 0.14 -24.84 4.31
C SER A 138 -0.66 -24.00 5.29
N LYS A 139 -0.72 -24.41 6.58
CA LYS A 139 -1.39 -23.65 7.66
C LYS A 139 -0.75 -22.28 7.90
N ARG A 140 0.57 -22.18 7.83
CA ARG A 140 1.27 -20.88 7.96
C ARG A 140 1.01 -19.96 6.78
N LEU A 141 0.95 -20.48 5.57
CA LEU A 141 0.60 -19.72 4.37
C LEU A 141 -0.85 -19.21 4.43
N GLU A 142 -1.79 -20.05 4.83
CA GLU A 142 -3.20 -19.68 5.01
C GLU A 142 -3.38 -18.59 6.09
N LYS A 143 -2.61 -18.65 7.17
CA LYS A 143 -2.63 -17.64 8.23
C LYS A 143 -2.11 -16.27 7.73
N VAL A 144 -1.10 -16.27 6.89
CA VAL A 144 -0.57 -15.04 6.25
C VAL A 144 -1.60 -14.45 5.28
N GLU A 145 -2.29 -15.31 4.54
CA GLU A 145 -3.36 -14.91 3.62
C GLU A 145 -4.54 -14.28 4.36
N LYS A 146 -4.96 -14.85 5.48
CA LYS A 146 -6.03 -14.29 6.35
C LYS A 146 -5.65 -12.94 6.97
N VAL A 147 -4.40 -12.77 7.40
CA VAL A 147 -3.91 -11.48 7.96
C VAL A 147 -3.81 -10.41 6.88
N GLY A 148 -3.46 -10.79 5.65
CA GLY A 148 -3.44 -9.87 4.50
C GLY A 148 -4.83 -9.40 4.04
N LEU A 149 -5.89 -10.12 4.39
CA LEU A 149 -7.28 -9.79 4.06
C LEU A 149 -7.99 -8.95 5.15
N SER A 150 -7.38 -8.78 6.33
CA SER A 150 -8.00 -8.13 7.50
C SER A 150 -7.56 -6.67 7.70
N ASN A 151 -6.73 -6.09 6.80
CA ASN A 151 -6.27 -4.70 6.86
C ASN A 151 -6.76 -3.88 5.68
#